data_e734a1af11ef6cce2692b8fa4ddf821c
#
_entry.id   e734a1af11ef6cce2692b8fa4ddf821c
#
_cell.length_a   1.000
_cell.length_b   1.000
_cell.length_c   1.000
_cell.angle_alpha   90.00
_cell.angle_beta   90.00
_cell.angle_gamma   90.00
#
_symmetry.space_group_name_H-M   'P 1'
#
loop_
_entity.id
_entity.type
_entity.pdbx_description
1 polymer ?
#
loop_
_entity_poly.entity_id
_entity_poly.type
_entity_poly.pdbx_seq_one_letter_code
_entity_poly.pdbx_strand_id
1 'polypeptide(L)'
;MESVNHHNELIELSQAIYDDATDKLTNYCAQKYCGVGNDTTEQQLLDYLFVAEETSAYFLGNALALLTPTSQEKEIERFTNNLRRVIANVGVQLNQKPN
;
A
#
# COMPACT_ATOMS: atom_id res chain seq x y z
N MET A 1 16.35 19.16 15.17
CA MET A 1 15.86 19.39 13.81
C MET A 1 16.20 18.29 12.84
N GLU A 2 17.31 17.54 13.11
CA GLU A 2 17.67 16.40 12.28
C GLU A 2 16.57 15.34 12.26
N SER A 3 15.88 15.13 13.40
CA SER A 3 14.83 14.12 13.48
C SER A 3 13.63 14.44 12.60
N VAL A 4 13.27 15.73 12.46
CA VAL A 4 12.16 16.15 11.59
C VAL A 4 12.54 15.96 10.13
N ASN A 5 13.76 16.36 9.74
CA ASN A 5 14.24 16.17 8.36
C ASN A 5 14.32 14.69 8.01
N HIS A 6 14.81 13.88 8.94
CA HIS A 6 14.89 12.44 8.72
C HIS A 6 13.51 11.81 8.54
N HIS A 7 12.55 12.22 9.36
CA HIS A 7 11.18 11.74 9.25
C HIS A 7 10.57 12.10 7.88
N ASN A 8 10.79 13.34 7.42
CA ASN A 8 10.30 13.79 6.13
C ASN A 8 10.97 13.01 4.98
N GLU A 9 12.26 12.72 5.10
CA GLU A 9 12.97 11.90 4.12
C GLU A 9 12.35 10.51 4.01
N LEU A 10 11.99 9.90 5.14
CA LEU A 10 11.35 8.59 5.16
C LEU A 10 9.97 8.61 4.52
N ILE A 11 9.20 9.68 4.78
CA ILE A 11 7.89 9.84 4.15
C ILE A 11 8.04 9.97 2.63
N GLU A 12 8.98 10.80 2.18
CA GLU A 12 9.23 10.97 0.74
C GLU A 12 9.67 9.66 0.09
N LEU A 13 10.55 8.91 0.76
CA LEU A 13 10.99 7.60 0.27
C LEU A 13 9.82 6.64 0.18
N SER A 14 8.96 6.62 1.19
CA SER A 14 7.78 5.75 1.20
C SER A 14 6.85 6.05 0.03
N GLN A 15 6.64 7.33 -0.25
CA GLN A 15 5.80 7.75 -1.38
C GLN A 15 6.42 7.37 -2.72
N ALA A 16 7.74 7.51 -2.84
CA ALA A 16 8.45 7.13 -4.07
C ALA A 16 8.33 5.63 -4.33
N ILE A 17 8.44 4.81 -3.29
CA ILE A 17 8.29 3.35 -3.40
C ILE A 17 6.86 3.01 -3.80
N TYR A 18 5.88 3.67 -3.18
CA TYR A 18 4.47 3.47 -3.51
C TYR A 18 4.18 3.83 -4.97
N ASP A 19 4.70 4.96 -5.43
CA ASP A 19 4.49 5.40 -6.81
C ASP A 19 5.09 4.41 -7.80
N ASP A 20 6.30 3.92 -7.52
CA ASP A 20 6.97 2.94 -8.38
C ASP A 20 6.18 1.63 -8.43
N ALA A 21 5.72 1.15 -7.27
CA ALA A 21 4.92 -0.07 -7.19
C ALA A 21 3.60 0.09 -7.96
N THR A 22 2.95 1.24 -7.81
CA THR A 22 1.69 1.53 -8.50
C THR A 22 1.89 1.56 -10.02
N ASP A 23 2.98 2.17 -10.48
CA ASP A 23 3.29 2.20 -11.91
C ASP A 23 3.51 0.79 -12.46
N LYS A 24 4.22 -0.06 -11.73
CA LYS A 24 4.45 -1.45 -12.14
C LYS A 24 3.15 -2.23 -12.24
N LEU A 25 2.27 -2.06 -11.26
CA LEU A 25 0.97 -2.72 -11.27
C LEU A 25 0.10 -2.24 -12.43
N THR A 26 0.08 -0.93 -12.66
CA THR A 26 -0.68 -0.34 -13.75
C THR A 26 -0.20 -0.87 -15.11
N ASN A 27 1.11 -0.93 -15.29
CA ASN A 27 1.70 -1.43 -16.53
C ASN A 27 1.40 -2.92 -16.73
N TYR A 28 1.48 -3.70 -15.65
CA TYR A 28 1.16 -5.12 -15.72
C TYR A 28 -0.30 -5.32 -16.16
N CYS A 29 -1.23 -4.61 -15.55
CA CYS A 29 -2.65 -4.72 -15.88
C CYS A 29 -2.92 -4.26 -17.32
N ALA A 30 -2.27 -3.18 -17.74
CA ALA A 30 -2.44 -2.67 -19.11
C ALA A 30 -2.01 -3.69 -20.14
N GLN A 31 -0.93 -4.43 -19.88
CA GLN A 31 -0.44 -5.45 -20.80
C GLN A 31 -1.30 -6.71 -20.76
N LYS A 32 -1.61 -7.18 -19.55
CA LYS A 32 -2.34 -8.43 -19.37
C LYS A 32 -3.76 -8.35 -19.91
N TYR A 33 -4.43 -7.22 -19.72
CA TYR A 33 -5.83 -7.07 -20.10
C TYR A 33 -6.01 -6.27 -21.39
N CYS A 34 -4.94 -6.08 -22.13
CA CYS A 34 -4.99 -5.39 -23.43
C CYS A 34 -5.87 -6.18 -24.41
N GLY A 35 -6.84 -5.49 -25.00
CA GLY A 35 -7.72 -6.12 -25.99
C GLY A 35 -8.82 -6.99 -25.41
N VAL A 36 -8.89 -7.11 -24.06
CA VAL A 36 -9.96 -7.85 -23.39
C VAL A 36 -11.09 -6.88 -23.08
N GLY A 37 -12.32 -7.36 -23.09
CA GLY A 37 -13.51 -6.51 -22.91
C GLY A 37 -13.64 -5.95 -21.50
N ASN A 38 -14.75 -5.26 -21.27
CA ASN A 38 -14.96 -4.46 -20.06
C ASN A 38 -15.15 -5.27 -18.77
N ASP A 39 -15.22 -6.59 -18.86
CA ASP A 39 -15.50 -7.44 -17.70
C ASP A 39 -14.27 -7.76 -16.85
N THR A 40 -13.14 -7.09 -17.14
CA THR A 40 -11.89 -7.35 -16.43
C THR A 40 -11.66 -6.46 -15.20
N THR A 41 -12.53 -5.48 -14.96
CA THR A 41 -12.32 -4.51 -13.86
C THR A 41 -12.24 -5.20 -12.50
N GLU A 42 -13.15 -6.13 -12.23
CA GLU A 42 -13.14 -6.86 -10.97
C GLU A 42 -11.88 -7.70 -10.82
N GLN A 43 -11.47 -8.39 -11.89
CA GLN A 43 -10.25 -9.19 -11.86
C GLN A 43 -9.01 -8.33 -11.66
N GLN A 44 -8.95 -7.16 -12.30
CA GLN A 44 -7.84 -6.23 -12.09
C GLN A 44 -7.76 -5.75 -10.64
N LEU A 45 -8.90 -5.49 -10.02
CA LEU A 45 -8.95 -5.09 -8.61
C LEU A 45 -8.43 -6.22 -7.70
N LEU A 46 -8.84 -7.46 -7.98
CA LEU A 46 -8.38 -8.62 -7.21
C LEU A 46 -6.88 -8.83 -7.37
N ASP A 47 -6.37 -8.68 -8.59
CA ASP A 47 -4.93 -8.80 -8.86
C ASP A 47 -4.15 -7.71 -8.11
N TYR A 48 -4.66 -6.48 -8.13
CA TYR A 48 -4.05 -5.36 -7.40
C TYR A 48 -4.00 -5.66 -5.91
N LEU A 49 -5.12 -6.09 -5.36
CA LEU A 49 -5.23 -6.39 -3.93
C LEU A 49 -4.27 -7.50 -3.52
N PHE A 50 -4.19 -8.56 -4.32
CA PHE A 50 -3.28 -9.68 -4.04
C PHE A 50 -1.83 -9.20 -3.99
N VAL A 51 -1.40 -8.45 -5.00
CA VAL A 51 -0.01 -7.98 -5.07
C VAL A 51 0.29 -7.00 -3.94
N ALA A 52 -0.65 -6.11 -3.63
CA ALA A 52 -0.47 -5.15 -2.54
C ALA A 52 -0.32 -5.86 -1.19
N GLU A 53 -1.14 -6.87 -0.93
CA GLU A 53 -1.06 -7.64 0.31
C GLU A 53 0.25 -8.41 0.41
N GLU A 54 0.63 -9.12 -0.67
CA GLU A 54 1.88 -9.90 -0.67
C GLU A 54 3.10 -9.01 -0.53
N THR A 55 3.13 -7.89 -1.24
CA THR A 55 4.26 -6.95 -1.18
C THR A 55 4.39 -6.37 0.22
N SER A 56 3.28 -5.97 0.82
CA SER A 56 3.28 -5.41 2.18
C SER A 56 3.74 -6.45 3.20
N ALA A 57 3.30 -7.69 3.04
CA ALA A 57 3.69 -8.77 3.93
C ALA A 57 5.19 -9.08 3.83
N TYR A 58 5.75 -9.09 2.61
CA TYR A 58 7.19 -9.29 2.43
C TYR A 58 7.99 -8.17 3.07
N PHE A 59 7.60 -6.92 2.81
CA PHE A 59 8.30 -5.77 3.37
C PHE A 59 8.27 -5.78 4.89
N LEU A 60 7.08 -5.80 5.45
CA LEU A 60 6.90 -5.67 6.89
C LEU A 60 7.35 -6.92 7.62
N GLY A 61 7.04 -8.09 7.08
CA GLY A 61 7.40 -9.36 7.70
C GLY A 61 8.90 -9.54 7.85
N ASN A 62 9.68 -9.18 6.80
CA ASN A 62 11.13 -9.27 6.88
C ASN A 62 11.71 -8.33 7.93
N ALA A 63 11.15 -7.12 8.04
CA ALA A 63 11.59 -6.17 9.06
C ALA A 63 11.21 -6.66 10.46
N LEU A 64 9.98 -7.15 10.63
CA LEU A 64 9.49 -7.60 11.94
C LEU A 64 10.21 -8.86 12.42
N ALA A 65 10.69 -9.70 11.51
CA ALA A 65 11.41 -10.91 11.89
C ALA A 65 12.67 -10.61 12.71
N LEU A 66 13.18 -9.39 12.62
CA LEU A 66 14.36 -8.96 13.37
C LEU A 66 14.03 -8.50 14.79
N LEU A 67 12.77 -8.43 15.14
CA LEU A 67 12.32 -7.92 16.42
C LEU A 67 11.94 -9.05 17.39
N THR A 68 11.87 -8.72 18.67
CA THR A 68 11.35 -9.66 19.68
C THR A 68 9.85 -9.89 19.45
N PRO A 69 9.29 -11.04 19.89
CA PRO A 69 7.85 -11.29 19.72
C PRO A 69 6.95 -10.19 20.28
N THR A 70 7.28 -9.63 21.44
CA THR A 70 6.49 -8.54 22.02
C THR A 70 6.52 -7.30 21.13
N SER A 71 7.69 -6.96 20.58
CA SER A 71 7.82 -5.81 19.68
C SER A 71 7.10 -6.07 18.36
N GLN A 72 7.13 -7.31 17.87
CA GLN A 72 6.40 -7.69 16.66
C GLN A 72 4.90 -7.41 16.81
N GLU A 73 4.31 -7.81 17.95
CA GLU A 73 2.88 -7.60 18.19
C GLU A 73 2.52 -6.11 18.23
N LYS A 74 3.36 -5.32 18.88
CA LYS A 74 3.14 -3.86 18.94
C LYS A 74 3.18 -3.23 17.56
N GLU A 75 4.11 -3.65 16.72
CA GLU A 75 4.24 -3.09 15.37
C GLU A 75 3.11 -3.54 14.46
N ILE A 76 2.63 -4.78 14.61
CA ILE A 76 1.46 -5.27 13.87
C ILE A 76 0.23 -4.45 14.24
N GLU A 77 0.04 -4.18 15.54
CA GLU A 77 -1.08 -3.35 15.99
C GLU A 77 -0.98 -1.92 15.44
N ARG A 78 0.21 -1.33 15.49
CA ARG A 78 0.45 0.00 14.94
C ARG A 78 0.15 0.04 13.44
N PHE A 79 0.60 -0.95 12.70
CA PHE A 79 0.36 -1.04 11.26
C PHE A 79 -1.13 -1.18 10.96
N THR A 80 -1.82 -2.03 11.71
CA THR A 80 -3.26 -2.24 11.54
C THR A 80 -4.03 -0.95 11.76
N ASN A 81 -3.70 -0.20 12.81
CA ASN A 81 -4.34 1.08 13.09
C ASN A 81 -4.05 2.11 12.01
N ASN A 82 -2.82 2.14 11.52
CA ASN A 82 -2.44 3.05 10.44
C ASN A 82 -3.17 2.70 9.14
N LEU A 83 -3.30 1.42 8.85
CA LEU A 83 -4.03 0.96 7.67
C LEU A 83 -5.49 1.40 7.73
N ARG A 84 -6.14 1.25 8.88
CA ARG A 84 -7.53 1.68 9.07
C ARG A 84 -7.68 3.19 8.88
N ARG A 85 -6.70 3.96 9.35
CA ARG A 85 -6.70 5.41 9.19
C ARG A 85 -6.63 5.80 7.71
N VAL A 86 -5.76 5.13 6.95
CA VAL A 86 -5.63 5.40 5.51
C VAL A 86 -6.94 5.05 4.79
N ILE A 87 -7.53 3.92 5.11
CA ILE A 87 -8.81 3.50 4.51
C ILE A 87 -9.89 4.54 4.79
N ALA A 88 -9.97 5.02 6.03
CA ALA A 88 -10.97 6.02 6.41
C ALA A 88 -10.75 7.34 5.65
N ASN A 89 -9.50 7.78 5.51
CA ASN A 89 -9.19 9.02 4.80
C ASN A 89 -9.56 8.93 3.32
N VAL A 90 -9.26 7.80 2.69
CA VAL A 90 -9.62 7.58 1.28
C VAL A 90 -11.14 7.54 1.14
N GLY A 91 -11.82 6.86 2.06
CA GLY A 91 -13.28 6.80 2.07
C GLY A 91 -13.94 8.17 2.16
N VAL A 92 -13.41 9.02 3.04
CA VAL A 92 -13.91 10.40 3.17
C VAL A 92 -13.73 11.16 1.86
N GLN A 93 -12.56 11.05 1.23
CA GLN A 93 -12.30 11.71 -0.05
C GLN A 93 -13.25 11.24 -1.14
N LEU A 94 -13.51 9.94 -1.21
CA LEU A 94 -14.45 9.39 -2.19
C LEU A 94 -15.87 9.89 -1.97
N ASN A 95 -16.30 9.99 -0.72
CA ASN A 95 -17.63 10.46 -0.37
C ASN A 95 -17.84 11.95 -0.61
N GLN A 96 -16.76 12.72 -0.67
CA GLN A 96 -16.81 14.16 -0.92
C GLN A 96 -16.91 14.52 -2.40
N LYS A 97 -16.71 13.56 -3.30
CA LYS A 97 -16.81 13.83 -4.72
C LYS A 97 -18.26 14.10 -5.10
N PRO A 98 -18.54 15.19 -5.82
CA PRO A 98 -19.88 15.44 -6.30
C PRO A 98 -20.31 14.37 -7.31
N ASN A 99 -21.53 13.97 -7.19
CA ASN A 99 -22.11 12.99 -8.13
C ASN A 99 -22.54 13.67 -9.42
#